data_ee19411f58882f1e642c07f373139028
#
_entry.id   ee19411f58882f1e642c07f373139028
#
_cell.length_a   1.000
_cell.length_b   1.000
_cell.length_c   1.000
_cell.angle_alpha   90.00
_cell.angle_beta   90.00
_cell.angle_gamma   90.00
#
_symmetry.space_group_name_H-M   'P 1'
#
loop_
_entity.id
_entity.type
_entity.pdbx_description
1 polymer ?
#
loop_
_entity_poly.entity_id
_entity_poly.type
_entity_poly.pdbx_seq_one_letter_code
_entity_poly.pdbx_strand_id
1 'polypeptide(L)'
;MKVFIVMGTRPEVIKNYSIVKALKDRGHQAVVVHTNQHYDYDMNKVFFEQLGYSPTYLLSGKYKIGKAIDWVMDLIRKENPDFLIVNGDTAASLVGSIAGMYTDTRVCHVEAGLRSFDLFMYEERNRMMDDIIANYLFTYAQYQADFLKTVIGLRGKIYNVGNTTVDVINDFKDKIKKPKE
;
A
#
# COMPACT_ATOMS: atom_id res chain seq x y z
N MET A 1 10.81 -14.35 4.61
CA MET A 1 11.03 -13.10 3.87
C MET A 1 10.63 -11.92 4.77
N LYS A 2 11.30 -10.78 4.60
CA LYS A 2 10.95 -9.51 5.24
C LYS A 2 10.24 -8.63 4.20
N VAL A 3 9.04 -8.17 4.51
CA VAL A 3 8.21 -7.40 3.57
C VAL A 3 7.84 -6.07 4.21
N PHE A 4 8.20 -4.97 3.56
CA PHE A 4 7.74 -3.63 3.93
C PHE A 4 6.35 -3.37 3.36
N ILE A 5 5.48 -2.74 4.14
CA ILE A 5 4.16 -2.31 3.73
C ILE A 5 4.06 -0.83 4.04
N VAL A 6 4.19 0.00 2.99
CA VAL A 6 4.17 1.47 3.12
C VAL A 6 2.75 1.97 3.00
N MET A 7 2.33 2.80 3.95
CA MET A 7 0.99 3.39 3.99
C MET A 7 1.01 4.75 4.70
N GLY A 8 -0.02 5.56 4.53
CA GLY A 8 -0.09 6.88 5.17
C GLY A 8 -1.51 7.36 5.51
N THR A 9 -2.54 6.61 5.09
CA THR A 9 -3.94 7.01 5.23
C THR A 9 -4.79 5.89 5.84
N ARG A 10 -5.97 6.24 6.38
CA ARG A 10 -6.92 5.28 6.97
C ARG A 10 -7.39 4.18 6.01
N PRO A 11 -7.77 4.48 4.76
CA PRO A 11 -8.15 3.42 3.82
C PRO A 11 -7.04 2.39 3.61
N GLU A 12 -5.79 2.83 3.55
CA GLU A 12 -4.65 1.92 3.41
C GLU A 12 -4.47 1.04 4.65
N VAL A 13 -4.69 1.58 5.86
CA VAL A 13 -4.66 0.77 7.10
C VAL A 13 -5.67 -0.37 7.02
N ILE A 14 -6.89 -0.11 6.55
CA ILE A 14 -7.93 -1.13 6.41
C ILE A 14 -7.57 -2.13 5.31
N LYS A 15 -7.25 -1.65 4.10
CA LYS A 15 -6.96 -2.50 2.93
C LYS A 15 -5.75 -3.41 3.13
N ASN A 16 -4.73 -2.95 3.86
CA ASN A 16 -3.52 -3.73 4.10
C ASN A 16 -3.62 -4.73 5.26
N TYR A 17 -4.70 -4.73 6.03
CA TYR A 17 -4.92 -5.70 7.12
C TYR A 17 -4.77 -7.14 6.64
N SER A 18 -5.49 -7.52 5.59
CA SER A 18 -5.47 -8.89 5.06
C SER A 18 -4.08 -9.29 4.55
N ILE A 19 -3.33 -8.35 3.98
CA ILE A 19 -1.94 -8.57 3.53
C ILE A 19 -1.03 -8.80 4.74
N VAL A 20 -1.10 -7.95 5.77
CA VAL A 20 -0.30 -8.10 7.00
C VAL A 20 -0.61 -9.44 7.67
N LYS A 21 -1.90 -9.80 7.79
CA LYS A 21 -2.34 -11.07 8.35
C LYS A 21 -1.79 -12.25 7.53
N ALA A 22 -1.98 -12.24 6.21
CA ALA A 22 -1.53 -13.32 5.34
C ALA A 22 -0.01 -13.54 5.36
N LEU A 23 0.77 -12.48 5.47
CA LEU A 23 2.23 -12.58 5.62
C LEU A 23 2.61 -13.22 6.95
N LYS A 24 2.01 -12.77 8.07
CA LYS A 24 2.26 -13.33 9.40
C LYS A 24 1.86 -14.80 9.49
N ASP A 25 0.68 -15.16 8.97
CA ASP A 25 0.17 -16.54 8.99
C ASP A 25 1.07 -17.50 8.21
N ARG A 26 1.84 -16.99 7.25
CA ARG A 26 2.84 -17.75 6.47
C ARG A 26 4.27 -17.68 7.02
N GLY A 27 4.45 -17.12 8.22
CA GLY A 27 5.75 -17.00 8.87
C GLY A 27 6.69 -15.97 8.23
N HIS A 28 6.13 -14.98 7.53
CA HIS A 28 6.90 -13.86 6.98
C HIS A 28 6.87 -12.66 7.93
N GLN A 29 7.93 -11.86 7.91
CA GLN A 29 8.02 -10.64 8.68
C GLN A 29 7.34 -9.49 7.93
N ALA A 30 6.15 -9.10 8.38
CA ALA A 30 5.46 -7.90 7.89
C ALA A 30 5.92 -6.67 8.69
N VAL A 31 6.60 -5.74 8.03
CA VAL A 31 7.08 -4.48 8.61
C VAL A 31 6.21 -3.35 8.10
N VAL A 32 5.37 -2.81 8.95
CA VAL A 32 4.43 -1.73 8.60
C VAL A 32 5.12 -0.38 8.77
N VAL A 33 5.24 0.36 7.66
CA VAL A 33 5.89 1.68 7.58
C VAL A 33 4.81 2.74 7.31
N HIS A 34 4.48 3.54 8.32
CA HIS A 34 3.42 4.55 8.21
C HIS A 34 4.02 5.95 8.04
N THR A 35 3.76 6.58 6.90
CA THR A 35 4.33 7.89 6.54
C THR A 35 3.65 9.06 7.23
N ASN A 36 2.54 8.81 7.93
CA ASN A 36 1.77 9.83 8.64
C ASN A 36 1.34 11.00 7.73
N GLN A 37 0.87 10.67 6.52
CA GLN A 37 0.44 11.64 5.50
C GLN A 37 -0.67 12.57 6.02
N HIS A 38 -1.61 12.03 6.81
CA HIS A 38 -2.61 12.81 7.51
C HIS A 38 -2.20 12.97 8.97
N TYR A 39 -2.16 14.21 9.45
CA TYR A 39 -1.64 14.63 10.76
C TYR A 39 -2.30 13.99 11.99
N ASP A 40 -3.45 13.38 11.80
CA ASP A 40 -4.25 12.86 12.89
C ASP A 40 -3.99 11.35 13.07
N TYR A 41 -2.81 11.06 13.67
CA TYR A 41 -2.47 9.68 14.02
C TYR A 41 -3.48 9.08 15.00
N ASP A 42 -4.04 9.87 15.91
CA ASP A 42 -5.02 9.39 16.88
C ASP A 42 -6.28 8.86 16.17
N MET A 43 -6.68 9.45 15.05
CA MET A 43 -7.76 8.92 14.23
C MET A 43 -7.37 7.61 13.51
N ASN A 44 -6.12 7.40 13.18
CA ASN A 44 -5.63 6.14 12.58
C ASN A 44 -5.44 5.05 13.64
N LYS A 45 -5.07 5.42 14.87
CA LYS A 45 -4.81 4.52 15.99
C LYS A 45 -5.99 3.60 16.30
N VAL A 46 -7.21 4.13 16.28
CA VAL A 46 -8.43 3.35 16.51
C VAL A 46 -8.55 2.19 15.50
N PHE A 47 -8.23 2.43 14.23
CA PHE A 47 -8.29 1.39 13.20
C PHE A 47 -7.20 0.33 13.42
N PHE A 48 -5.99 0.73 13.77
CA PHE A 48 -4.92 -0.21 14.09
C PHE A 48 -5.29 -1.10 15.28
N GLU A 49 -5.85 -0.53 16.33
CA GLU A 49 -6.30 -1.26 17.52
C GLU A 49 -7.43 -2.24 17.17
N GLN A 50 -8.43 -1.82 16.42
CA GLN A 50 -9.55 -2.66 16.00
C GLN A 50 -9.13 -3.81 15.08
N LEU A 51 -8.14 -3.58 14.22
CA LEU A 51 -7.61 -4.56 13.29
C LEU A 51 -6.51 -5.45 13.90
N GLY A 52 -6.01 -5.13 15.10
CA GLY A 52 -5.05 -5.96 15.82
C GLY A 52 -3.63 -5.94 15.24
N TYR A 53 -3.23 -4.83 14.59
CA TYR A 53 -1.84 -4.62 14.19
C TYR A 53 -1.42 -3.16 14.41
N SER A 54 -0.14 -2.85 14.24
CA SER A 54 0.38 -1.50 14.47
C SER A 54 1.53 -1.21 13.52
N PRO A 55 1.84 0.08 13.26
CA PRO A 55 3.03 0.43 12.52
C PRO A 55 4.29 0.01 13.29
N THR A 56 5.24 -0.59 12.57
CA THR A 56 6.59 -0.86 13.07
C THR A 56 7.40 0.43 13.09
N TYR A 57 7.20 1.24 12.06
CA TYR A 57 7.82 2.56 11.91
C TYR A 57 6.76 3.61 11.61
N LEU A 58 6.84 4.74 12.30
CA LEU A 58 5.94 5.88 12.13
C LEU A 58 6.77 7.14 11.88
N LEU A 59 6.55 7.82 10.76
CA LEU A 59 7.21 9.09 10.46
C LEU A 59 6.70 10.18 11.41
N SER A 60 7.62 10.83 12.09
CA SER A 60 7.31 11.91 13.04
C SER A 60 7.36 13.30 12.40
N GLY A 61 6.55 14.21 12.94
CA GLY A 61 6.48 15.62 12.54
C GLY A 61 5.68 15.86 11.27
N LYS A 62 5.78 17.09 10.74
CA LYS A 62 4.98 17.51 9.58
C LYS A 62 5.33 16.71 8.33
N TYR A 63 4.33 16.14 7.69
CA TYR A 63 4.48 15.40 6.45
C TYR A 63 5.03 16.31 5.32
N LYS A 64 6.08 15.85 4.66
CA LYS A 64 6.62 16.41 3.42
C LYS A 64 7.05 15.23 2.55
N ILE A 65 6.61 15.20 1.31
CA ILE A 65 6.84 14.07 0.41
C ILE A 65 8.34 13.72 0.28
N GLY A 66 9.20 14.71 0.04
CA GLY A 66 10.66 14.50 -0.06
C GLY A 66 11.25 13.89 1.22
N LYS A 67 10.90 14.44 2.40
CA LYS A 67 11.32 13.87 3.69
C LYS A 67 10.83 12.43 3.89
N ALA A 68 9.63 12.12 3.43
CA ALA A 68 9.07 10.78 3.55
C ALA A 68 9.81 9.79 2.64
N ILE A 69 10.19 10.20 1.42
CA ILE A 69 11.00 9.39 0.50
C ILE A 69 12.37 9.08 1.14
N ASP A 70 13.09 10.11 1.58
CA ASP A 70 14.41 9.93 2.21
C ASP A 70 14.33 8.98 3.40
N TRP A 71 13.34 9.19 4.27
CA TRP A 71 13.14 8.37 5.46
C TRP A 71 12.83 6.90 5.13
N VAL A 72 11.98 6.63 4.13
CA VAL A 72 11.69 5.26 3.70
C VAL A 72 12.91 4.61 3.06
N MET A 73 13.70 5.35 2.27
CA MET A 73 14.97 4.87 1.70
C MET A 73 15.97 4.48 2.79
N ASP A 74 16.09 5.30 3.84
CA ASP A 74 16.98 5.01 4.97
C ASP A 74 16.51 3.76 5.75
N LEU A 75 15.20 3.58 5.93
CA LEU A 75 14.65 2.37 6.52
C LEU A 75 14.92 1.14 5.65
N ILE A 76 14.78 1.24 4.33
CA ILE A 76 15.06 0.14 3.41
C ILE A 76 16.55 -0.26 3.50
N ARG A 77 17.45 0.70 3.47
CA ARG A 77 18.91 0.44 3.60
C ARG A 77 19.26 -0.24 4.93
N LYS A 78 18.61 0.18 6.01
CA LYS A 78 18.81 -0.38 7.35
C LYS A 78 18.26 -1.80 7.48
N GLU A 79 17.04 -2.02 6.99
CA GLU A 79 16.26 -3.24 7.25
C GLU A 79 16.41 -4.30 6.16
N ASN A 80 16.86 -3.90 4.96
CA ASN A 80 17.06 -4.76 3.79
C ASN A 80 15.86 -5.70 3.50
N PRO A 81 14.66 -5.16 3.20
CA PRO A 81 13.49 -5.98 2.92
C PRO A 81 13.61 -6.69 1.56
N ASP A 82 13.02 -7.88 1.45
CA ASP A 82 12.93 -8.62 0.19
C ASP A 82 11.96 -7.98 -0.80
N PHE A 83 10.88 -7.36 -0.27
CA PHE A 83 9.81 -6.72 -1.03
C PHE A 83 9.29 -5.49 -0.30
N LEU A 84 8.77 -4.56 -1.10
CA LEU A 84 8.03 -3.39 -0.63
C LEU A 84 6.65 -3.40 -1.27
N ILE A 85 5.61 -3.34 -0.45
CA ILE A 85 4.20 -3.26 -0.89
C ILE A 85 3.70 -1.84 -0.73
N VAL A 86 3.08 -1.32 -1.76
CA VAL A 86 2.26 -0.10 -1.77
C VAL A 86 0.84 -0.45 -2.20
N ASN A 87 -0.15 0.31 -1.74
CA ASN A 87 -1.56 0.01 -2.02
C ASN A 87 -2.31 1.28 -2.41
N GLY A 88 -2.94 1.26 -3.57
CA GLY A 88 -3.75 2.37 -4.08
C GLY A 88 -2.93 3.46 -4.77
N ASP A 89 -3.21 4.73 -4.43
CA ASP A 89 -2.85 5.88 -5.23
C ASP A 89 -2.50 7.13 -4.40
N THR A 90 -2.22 6.92 -3.12
CA THR A 90 -1.92 8.02 -2.19
C THR A 90 -0.52 8.58 -2.40
N ALA A 91 -0.20 9.72 -1.78
CA ALA A 91 1.18 10.17 -1.75
C ALA A 91 2.11 9.19 -1.00
N ALA A 92 1.56 8.38 -0.07
CA ALA A 92 2.33 7.35 0.63
C ALA A 92 2.69 6.17 -0.29
N SER A 93 1.79 5.75 -1.19
CA SER A 93 2.09 4.72 -2.19
C SER A 93 3.22 5.17 -3.12
N LEU A 94 3.12 6.39 -3.63
CA LEU A 94 4.17 6.97 -4.49
C LEU A 94 5.52 7.10 -3.76
N VAL A 95 5.52 7.53 -2.48
CA VAL A 95 6.73 7.55 -1.64
C VAL A 95 7.38 6.17 -1.57
N GLY A 96 6.59 5.13 -1.30
CA GLY A 96 7.07 3.76 -1.26
C GLY A 96 7.65 3.30 -2.59
N SER A 97 6.94 3.55 -3.69
CA SER A 97 7.38 3.17 -5.04
C SER A 97 8.69 3.84 -5.43
N ILE A 98 8.82 5.16 -5.22
CA ILE A 98 10.06 5.90 -5.50
C ILE A 98 11.19 5.38 -4.62
N ALA A 99 10.96 5.21 -3.31
CA ALA A 99 11.98 4.72 -2.40
C ALA A 99 12.46 3.31 -2.80
N GLY A 100 11.54 2.41 -3.16
CA GLY A 100 11.87 1.07 -3.63
C GLY A 100 12.69 1.09 -4.92
N MET A 101 12.30 1.91 -5.89
CA MET A 101 13.03 2.06 -7.16
C MET A 101 14.48 2.52 -6.95
N TYR A 102 14.71 3.52 -6.10
CA TYR A 102 16.05 4.07 -5.86
C TYR A 102 16.91 3.27 -4.86
N THR A 103 16.35 2.21 -4.28
CA THR A 103 17.08 1.28 -3.40
C THR A 103 17.15 -0.14 -3.97
N ASP A 104 16.79 -0.32 -5.24
CA ASP A 104 16.74 -1.63 -5.93
C ASP A 104 15.89 -2.68 -5.21
N THR A 105 14.92 -2.24 -4.38
CA THR A 105 13.98 -3.10 -3.68
C THR A 105 12.78 -3.39 -4.57
N ARG A 106 12.36 -4.66 -4.65
CA ARG A 106 11.23 -5.07 -5.48
C ARG A 106 9.92 -4.47 -4.98
N VAL A 107 9.28 -3.66 -5.82
CA VAL A 107 8.01 -2.99 -5.52
C VAL A 107 6.83 -3.84 -5.99
N CYS A 108 5.86 -4.00 -5.09
CA CYS A 108 4.58 -4.66 -5.33
C CYS A 108 3.47 -3.59 -5.22
N HIS A 109 2.75 -3.33 -6.30
CA HIS A 109 1.61 -2.40 -6.29
C HIS A 109 0.29 -3.17 -6.22
N VAL A 110 -0.42 -3.00 -5.12
CA VAL A 110 -1.77 -3.53 -4.91
C VAL A 110 -2.78 -2.47 -5.32
N GLU A 111 -3.89 -2.88 -5.93
CA GLU A 111 -4.88 -1.99 -6.57
C GLU A 111 -4.38 -1.41 -7.91
N ALA A 112 -3.46 -2.11 -8.56
CA ALA A 112 -2.88 -1.70 -9.83
C ALA A 112 -3.91 -1.67 -10.97
N GLY A 113 -3.71 -0.78 -11.94
CA GLY A 113 -4.51 -0.71 -13.17
C GLY A 113 -5.86 -0.02 -13.04
N LEU A 114 -6.22 0.54 -11.88
CA LEU A 114 -7.36 1.46 -11.77
C LEU A 114 -7.06 2.74 -12.54
N ARG A 115 -8.10 3.30 -13.18
CA ARG A 115 -7.99 4.59 -13.89
C ARG A 115 -9.27 5.40 -13.74
N SER A 116 -9.10 6.69 -13.45
CA SER A 116 -10.15 7.70 -13.57
C SER A 116 -10.06 8.43 -14.92
N PHE A 117 -8.89 8.38 -15.57
CA PHE A 117 -8.53 9.13 -16.77
C PHE A 117 -8.56 10.65 -16.59
N ASP A 118 -8.68 11.11 -15.35
CA ASP A 118 -8.59 12.54 -14.99
C ASP A 118 -7.18 12.88 -14.51
N LEU A 119 -6.35 13.39 -15.40
CA LEU A 119 -4.97 13.77 -15.10
C LEU A 119 -4.84 15.02 -14.21
N PHE A 120 -5.94 15.71 -13.88
CA PHE A 120 -5.90 16.77 -12.88
C PHE A 120 -5.90 16.23 -11.46
N MET A 121 -6.36 15.00 -11.24
CA MET A 121 -6.28 14.31 -9.95
C MET A 121 -4.84 13.87 -9.66
N TYR A 122 -4.36 14.16 -8.45
CA TYR A 122 -3.05 13.68 -8.00
C TYR A 122 -3.02 12.16 -7.89
N GLU A 123 -4.11 11.56 -7.44
CA GLU A 123 -4.27 10.11 -7.28
C GLU A 123 -4.12 9.38 -8.62
N GLU A 124 -4.67 9.92 -9.71
CA GLU A 124 -4.50 9.30 -11.03
C GLU A 124 -3.04 9.29 -11.47
N ARG A 125 -2.33 10.41 -11.25
CA ARG A 125 -0.90 10.49 -11.57
C ARG A 125 -0.06 9.56 -10.71
N ASN A 126 -0.36 9.48 -9.40
CA ASN A 126 0.33 8.60 -8.47
C ASN A 126 0.21 7.14 -8.92
N ARG A 127 -1.03 6.67 -9.21
CA ARG A 127 -1.26 5.28 -9.60
C ARG A 127 -0.61 4.91 -10.93
N MET A 128 -0.55 5.85 -11.88
CA MET A 128 0.18 5.64 -13.13
C MET A 128 1.68 5.48 -12.89
N MET A 129 2.27 6.29 -12.03
CA MET A 129 3.68 6.19 -11.66
C MET A 129 3.97 4.91 -10.87
N ASP A 130 3.11 4.56 -9.91
CA ASP A 130 3.23 3.32 -9.14
C ASP A 130 3.18 2.09 -10.05
N ASP A 131 2.25 2.06 -11.02
CA ASP A 131 2.16 0.96 -11.99
C ASP A 131 3.43 0.82 -12.85
N ILE A 132 4.02 1.92 -13.30
CA ILE A 132 5.25 1.89 -14.11
C ILE A 132 6.47 1.45 -13.31
N ILE A 133 6.56 1.88 -12.05
CA ILE A 133 7.69 1.54 -11.17
C ILE A 133 7.62 0.08 -10.69
N ALA A 134 6.42 -0.44 -10.45
CA ALA A 134 6.23 -1.73 -9.78
C ALA A 134 6.79 -2.92 -10.58
N ASN A 135 7.46 -3.84 -9.86
CA ASN A 135 7.90 -5.14 -10.40
C ASN A 135 6.75 -6.15 -10.42
N TYR A 136 5.77 -6.00 -9.54
CA TYR A 136 4.60 -6.87 -9.41
C TYR A 136 3.35 -6.03 -9.23
N LEU A 137 2.34 -6.30 -10.06
CA LEU A 137 1.08 -5.56 -10.15
C LEU A 137 -0.07 -6.48 -9.79
N PHE A 138 -0.78 -6.16 -8.72
CA PHE A 138 -1.91 -6.93 -8.23
C PHE A 138 -3.21 -6.20 -8.53
N THR A 139 -3.99 -6.72 -9.45
CA THR A 139 -5.25 -6.12 -9.91
C THR A 139 -6.45 -6.72 -9.19
N TYR A 140 -7.51 -5.93 -9.04
CA TYR A 140 -8.77 -6.37 -8.43
C TYR A 140 -9.65 -7.16 -9.40
N ALA A 141 -9.57 -6.85 -10.68
CA ALA A 141 -10.42 -7.45 -11.70
C ALA A 141 -9.67 -7.66 -13.02
N GLN A 142 -10.20 -8.54 -13.85
CA GLN A 142 -9.58 -8.93 -15.13
C GLN A 142 -9.42 -7.75 -16.09
N TYR A 143 -10.40 -6.83 -16.14
CA TYR A 143 -10.33 -5.68 -17.04
C TYR A 143 -9.14 -4.75 -16.73
N GLN A 144 -8.75 -4.62 -15.45
CA GLN A 144 -7.57 -3.87 -15.05
C GLN A 144 -6.28 -4.56 -15.50
N ALA A 145 -6.22 -5.88 -15.34
CA ALA A 145 -5.10 -6.67 -15.81
C ALA A 145 -4.95 -6.57 -17.33
N ASP A 146 -6.05 -6.58 -18.07
CA ASP A 146 -6.03 -6.46 -19.54
C ASP A 146 -5.66 -5.03 -19.97
N PHE A 147 -6.15 -4.01 -19.26
CA PHE A 147 -5.72 -2.62 -19.49
C PHE A 147 -4.21 -2.46 -19.29
N LEU A 148 -3.65 -2.97 -18.18
CA LEU A 148 -2.23 -2.85 -17.91
C LEU A 148 -1.35 -3.46 -18.99
N LYS A 149 -1.79 -4.53 -19.66
CA LYS A 149 -1.07 -5.13 -20.81
C LYS A 149 -0.94 -4.17 -22.00
N THR A 150 -1.80 -3.17 -22.09
CA THR A 150 -1.76 -2.16 -23.16
C THR A 150 -0.87 -0.96 -22.83
N VAL A 151 -0.43 -0.83 -21.58
CA VAL A 151 0.36 0.32 -21.14
C VAL A 151 1.80 0.21 -21.66
N ILE A 152 2.19 1.18 -22.47
CA ILE A 152 3.55 1.24 -23.05
C ILE A 152 4.57 1.48 -21.92
N GLY A 153 5.63 0.68 -21.91
CA GLY A 153 6.73 0.80 -20.95
C GLY A 153 6.51 0.04 -19.64
N LEU A 154 5.33 -0.53 -19.41
CA LEU A 154 5.07 -1.36 -18.25
C LEU A 154 5.88 -2.67 -18.35
N ARG A 155 6.64 -2.99 -17.30
CA ARG A 155 7.51 -4.19 -17.24
C ARG A 155 7.16 -5.14 -16.10
N GLY A 156 6.32 -4.71 -15.18
CA GLY A 156 5.92 -5.49 -14.01
C GLY A 156 5.08 -6.71 -14.39
N LYS A 157 5.17 -7.77 -13.57
CA LYS A 157 4.34 -8.97 -13.71
C LYS A 157 2.94 -8.70 -13.15
N ILE A 158 1.91 -8.99 -13.92
CA ILE A 158 0.50 -8.72 -13.57
C ILE A 158 -0.14 -9.98 -13.01
N TYR A 159 -0.83 -9.82 -11.87
CA TYR A 159 -1.60 -10.86 -11.18
C TYR A 159 -3.00 -10.34 -10.86
N ASN A 160 -4.05 -11.02 -11.33
CA ASN A 160 -5.42 -10.72 -10.94
C ASN A 160 -5.77 -11.52 -9.68
N VAL A 161 -5.94 -10.83 -8.55
CA VAL A 161 -6.04 -11.45 -7.21
C VAL A 161 -7.32 -11.10 -6.45
N GLY A 162 -8.14 -10.18 -6.95
CA GLY A 162 -9.30 -9.67 -6.24
C GLY A 162 -8.96 -8.52 -5.28
N ASN A 163 -9.99 -8.04 -4.57
CA ASN A 163 -9.90 -6.86 -3.72
C ASN A 163 -9.66 -7.24 -2.24
N THR A 164 -8.59 -6.79 -1.66
CA THR A 164 -8.22 -7.03 -0.26
C THR A 164 -9.27 -6.57 0.76
N THR A 165 -10.10 -5.59 0.40
CA THR A 165 -11.21 -5.14 1.24
C THR A 165 -12.27 -6.23 1.46
N VAL A 166 -12.45 -7.13 0.50
CA VAL A 166 -13.38 -8.26 0.63
C VAL A 166 -12.94 -9.20 1.75
N ASP A 167 -11.64 -9.45 1.85
CA ASP A 167 -11.09 -10.29 2.91
C ASP A 167 -11.31 -9.65 4.28
N VAL A 168 -11.11 -8.32 4.38
CA VAL A 168 -11.38 -7.57 5.61
C VAL A 168 -12.85 -7.70 6.02
N ILE A 169 -13.78 -7.50 5.08
CA ILE A 169 -15.22 -7.64 5.36
C ILE A 169 -15.53 -9.05 5.83
N ASN A 170 -14.98 -10.08 5.19
CA ASN A 170 -15.22 -11.47 5.58
C ASN A 170 -14.68 -11.78 6.98
N ASP A 171 -13.51 -11.30 7.34
CA ASP A 171 -12.90 -11.51 8.66
C ASP A 171 -13.67 -10.79 9.79
N PHE A 172 -14.35 -9.68 9.47
CA PHE A 172 -15.06 -8.85 10.46
C PHE A 172 -16.59 -8.90 10.35
N LYS A 173 -17.18 -9.68 9.43
CA LYS A 173 -18.64 -9.71 9.17
C LYS A 173 -19.47 -9.91 10.43
N ASP A 174 -19.02 -10.75 11.35
CA ASP A 174 -19.75 -11.05 12.60
C ASP A 174 -19.65 -9.93 13.66
N LYS A 175 -18.71 -8.99 13.46
CA LYS A 175 -18.53 -7.81 14.32
C LYS A 175 -19.25 -6.57 13.78
N ILE A 176 -19.72 -6.60 12.54
CA ILE A 176 -20.46 -5.50 11.91
C ILE A 176 -21.86 -5.44 12.52
N LYS A 177 -22.10 -4.44 13.36
CA LYS A 177 -23.42 -4.16 13.91
C LYS A 177 -24.25 -3.37 12.91
N LYS A 178 -25.56 -3.72 12.77
CA LYS A 178 -26.48 -2.83 12.05
C LYS A 178 -26.47 -1.45 12.70
N PRO A 179 -26.50 -0.36 11.92
CA PRO A 179 -26.70 0.97 12.48
C PRO A 179 -27.92 0.96 13.40
N LYS A 180 -27.86 1.61 14.56
CA LYS A 180 -29.06 1.88 15.34
C LYS A 180 -29.85 2.92 14.57
N GLU A 181 -31.10 2.63 14.23
CA GLU A 181 -32.06 3.59 13.68
C GLU A 181 -32.27 4.75 14.64
#